data_cd0797b64c10942a41340f85d4919c88
#
_entry.id   cd0797b64c10942a41340f85d4919c88
#
_cell.length_a   1.000
_cell.length_b   1.000
_cell.length_c   1.000
_cell.angle_alpha   90.00
_cell.angle_beta   90.00
_cell.angle_gamma   90.00
#
_symmetry.space_group_name_H-M   'P 1'
#
loop_
_entity.id
_entity.type
_entity.pdbx_description
1 polymer ?
#
loop_
_entity_poly.entity_id
_entity_poly.type
_entity_poly.pdbx_seq_one_letter_code
_entity_poly.pdbx_strand_id
1 'polypeptide(L)'
;ALMNAGKELAQLSACFSPDQIIITKKGPRLISEINVGDSVLTHQNIFRKVTEILTRRANTIYSISAYKLPASTLKITAEHPILAIRKEDKNEYKPRWIQVKDLSVGDYIALAFPKEEIDVDIINALDFVKDENIIERNGYLYERNEDIRRYIRKDGSIYAKNINRSGDISKQVKPIKNKIELDRDLMRLFGYYLSEGCISKDRCLQFVFSLEERNYAEDVLDIVRNKFNISTRIEETNSADRRWLSIRFHSKILAKFFKNLFGTGYNIKEIPDWIILLPIEKQKGLLSGMFRGDSCTIKNGNNFTTQLVMCNKQLVYSAWQILA
;
A
#
# COMPACT_ATOMS: atom_id res chain seq x y z
N ALA A 1 21.88 -11.54 2.39
CA ALA A 1 23.15 -12.27 2.22
C ALA A 1 22.80 -13.75 1.97
N LEU A 2 22.71 -14.15 0.72
CA LEU A 2 22.47 -15.53 0.32
C LEU A 2 23.59 -15.93 -0.63
N MET A 3 24.61 -16.58 -0.11
CA MET A 3 25.65 -17.22 -0.93
C MET A 3 26.07 -18.57 -0.36
N ASN A 4 26.45 -19.48 -1.27
CA ASN A 4 26.89 -20.85 -0.98
C ASN A 4 28.16 -20.87 -0.13
N ALA A 5 28.26 -21.89 0.71
CA ALA A 5 29.26 -22.14 1.77
C ALA A 5 30.74 -22.23 1.36
N GLY A 6 31.14 -21.78 0.20
CA GLY A 6 32.54 -21.90 -0.28
C GLY A 6 33.36 -20.60 -0.34
N LYS A 7 32.84 -19.46 0.14
CA LYS A 7 33.53 -18.14 0.07
C LYS A 7 33.43 -17.36 1.38
N GLU A 8 33.69 -18.01 2.49
CA GLU A 8 33.29 -17.57 3.86
C GLU A 8 33.95 -16.28 4.38
N LEU A 9 35.13 -15.91 3.97
CA LEU A 9 35.83 -14.74 4.54
C LEU A 9 35.52 -13.39 3.87
N ALA A 10 35.20 -13.39 2.59
CA ALA A 10 34.83 -12.16 1.86
C ALA A 10 33.39 -11.73 2.09
N GLN A 11 32.55 -12.62 2.59
CA GLN A 11 31.11 -12.39 2.80
C GLN A 11 30.79 -11.66 4.10
N LEU A 12 31.63 -11.82 5.13
CA LEU A 12 31.46 -11.14 6.42
C LEU A 12 31.60 -9.61 6.34
N SER A 13 32.07 -9.08 5.21
CA SER A 13 32.26 -7.64 5.00
C SER A 13 31.12 -6.95 4.26
N ALA A 14 30.19 -7.69 3.64
CA ALA A 14 29.14 -7.17 2.80
C ALA A 14 27.86 -6.82 3.61
N CYS A 15 27.60 -5.53 3.85
CA CYS A 15 26.46 -5.06 4.66
C CYS A 15 25.71 -3.91 3.99
N PHE A 16 24.43 -3.81 4.33
CA PHE A 16 23.59 -2.63 4.08
C PHE A 16 23.52 -1.75 5.33
N SER A 17 23.19 -0.48 5.15
CA SER A 17 22.81 0.41 6.25
C SER A 17 21.49 -0.07 6.90
N PRO A 18 21.27 0.11 8.22
CA PRO A 18 20.09 -0.34 8.94
C PRO A 18 18.77 0.22 8.39
N ASP A 19 18.80 1.39 7.77
CA ASP A 19 17.66 2.09 7.17
C ASP A 19 17.36 1.65 5.71
N GLN A 20 18.06 0.63 5.20
CA GLN A 20 17.83 0.11 3.86
C GLN A 20 16.55 -0.71 3.80
N ILE A 21 15.73 -0.45 2.78
CA ILE A 21 14.52 -1.24 2.53
C ILE A 21 14.87 -2.52 1.79
N ILE A 22 14.35 -3.63 2.30
CA ILE A 22 14.42 -4.96 1.71
C ILE A 22 13.00 -5.41 1.36
N ILE A 23 12.85 -6.02 0.19
CA ILE A 23 11.58 -6.58 -0.24
C ILE A 23 11.39 -7.94 0.42
N THR A 24 10.35 -8.05 1.23
CA THR A 24 9.97 -9.31 1.90
C THR A 24 8.67 -9.85 1.33
N LYS A 25 8.33 -11.08 1.67
CA LYS A 25 7.01 -11.65 1.36
C LYS A 25 5.87 -10.93 2.09
N LYS A 26 6.19 -10.10 3.10
CA LYS A 26 5.25 -9.23 3.83
C LYS A 26 5.38 -7.76 3.41
N GLY A 27 5.80 -7.50 2.18
CA GLY A 27 6.05 -6.15 1.65
C GLY A 27 7.42 -5.58 2.01
N PRO A 28 7.70 -4.31 1.62
CA PRO A 28 8.94 -3.62 1.93
C PRO A 28 9.12 -3.43 3.43
N ARG A 29 10.31 -3.80 3.97
CA ARG A 29 10.67 -3.65 5.40
C ARG A 29 12.09 -3.09 5.51
N LEU A 30 12.38 -2.41 6.61
CA LEU A 30 13.76 -2.04 6.92
C LEU A 30 14.58 -3.30 7.18
N ILE A 31 15.83 -3.31 6.72
CA ILE A 31 16.71 -4.47 6.98
C ILE A 31 16.92 -4.72 8.47
N SER A 32 16.86 -3.66 9.30
CA SER A 32 16.93 -3.75 10.76
C SER A 32 15.73 -4.46 11.41
N GLU A 33 14.61 -4.62 10.69
CA GLU A 33 13.39 -5.29 11.14
C GLU A 33 13.31 -6.76 10.68
N ILE A 34 14.26 -7.20 9.84
CA ILE A 34 14.28 -8.57 9.31
C ILE A 34 14.76 -9.55 10.37
N ASN A 35 14.06 -10.67 10.47
CA ASN A 35 14.39 -11.75 11.39
C ASN A 35 14.72 -13.05 10.66
N VAL A 36 15.42 -13.97 11.33
CA VAL A 36 15.62 -15.33 10.84
C VAL A 36 14.27 -16.00 10.62
N GLY A 37 14.08 -16.61 9.46
CA GLY A 37 12.82 -17.22 9.04
C GLY A 37 11.94 -16.32 8.15
N ASP A 38 12.17 -15.00 8.11
CA ASP A 38 11.50 -14.12 7.16
C ASP A 38 11.88 -14.49 5.72
N SER A 39 10.96 -14.24 4.78
CA SER A 39 11.19 -14.50 3.36
C SER A 39 11.50 -13.21 2.64
N VAL A 40 12.67 -13.15 1.99
CA VAL A 40 13.16 -11.98 1.25
C VAL A 40 13.32 -12.27 -0.23
N LEU A 41 13.06 -11.27 -1.08
CA LEU A 41 13.22 -11.38 -2.52
C LEU A 41 14.71 -11.47 -2.89
N THR A 42 15.04 -12.43 -3.76
CA THR A 42 16.42 -12.66 -4.23
C THR A 42 16.61 -12.21 -5.67
N HIS A 43 17.87 -12.16 -6.12
CA HIS A 43 18.24 -11.88 -7.51
C HIS A 43 17.65 -12.88 -8.54
N GLN A 44 17.13 -14.02 -8.09
CA GLN A 44 16.44 -15.01 -8.94
C GLN A 44 14.93 -14.72 -9.10
N ASN A 45 14.45 -13.59 -8.55
CA ASN A 45 13.03 -13.20 -8.55
C ASN A 45 12.12 -14.14 -7.75
N ILE A 46 12.69 -14.87 -6.78
CA ILE A 46 11.95 -15.76 -5.86
C ILE A 46 12.24 -15.38 -4.41
N PHE A 47 11.29 -15.65 -3.55
CA PHE A 47 11.46 -15.47 -2.12
C PHE A 47 12.24 -16.62 -1.49
N ARG A 48 13.21 -16.30 -0.61
CA ARG A 48 13.99 -17.26 0.17
C ARG A 48 13.95 -16.87 1.64
N LYS A 49 13.96 -17.90 2.52
CA LYS A 49 14.03 -17.67 3.97
C LYS A 49 15.41 -17.15 4.36
N VAL A 50 15.42 -16.19 5.26
CA VAL A 50 16.62 -15.70 5.94
C VAL A 50 17.06 -16.80 6.92
N THR A 51 18.28 -17.27 6.76
CA THR A 51 18.86 -18.32 7.62
C THR A 51 19.70 -17.74 8.74
N GLU A 52 20.29 -16.56 8.54
CA GLU A 52 21.19 -15.93 9.49
C GLU A 52 21.18 -14.41 9.32
N ILE A 53 21.41 -13.67 10.41
CA ILE A 53 21.55 -12.22 10.44
C ILE A 53 22.93 -11.90 10.98
N LEU A 54 23.70 -11.16 10.20
CA LEU A 54 25.03 -10.69 10.59
C LEU A 54 25.02 -9.16 10.69
N THR A 55 25.62 -8.65 11.77
CA THR A 55 25.73 -7.20 12.03
C THR A 55 27.17 -6.85 12.29
N ARG A 56 27.66 -5.77 11.67
CA ARG A 56 28.99 -5.24 11.93
C ARG A 56 29.02 -3.73 11.90
N ARG A 57 30.08 -3.13 12.46
CA ARG A 57 30.40 -1.72 12.27
C ARG A 57 31.21 -1.53 10.99
N ALA A 58 30.88 -0.52 10.22
CA ALA A 58 31.61 -0.13 9.02
C ALA A 58 32.03 1.34 9.12
N ASN A 59 33.28 1.63 8.72
CA ASN A 59 33.83 3.03 8.75
C ASN A 59 33.40 3.81 7.50
N THR A 60 33.09 3.12 6.39
CA THR A 60 32.75 3.74 5.12
C THR A 60 31.52 3.08 4.53
N ILE A 61 30.59 3.91 4.13
CA ILE A 61 29.37 3.51 3.44
C ILE A 61 29.30 4.23 2.09
N TYR A 62 29.10 3.49 1.04
CA TYR A 62 28.83 4.01 -0.31
C TYR A 62 27.35 4.29 -0.48
N SER A 63 27.03 5.42 -1.11
CA SER A 63 25.68 5.77 -1.51
C SER A 63 25.56 5.64 -3.02
N ILE A 64 24.67 4.75 -3.48
CA ILE A 64 24.42 4.49 -4.91
C ILE A 64 23.05 5.04 -5.26
N SER A 65 23.01 5.93 -6.24
CA SER A 65 21.75 6.36 -6.88
C SER A 65 21.67 5.74 -8.26
N ALA A 66 20.54 5.15 -8.60
CA ALA A 66 20.30 4.60 -9.92
C ALA A 66 19.00 5.14 -10.51
N TYR A 67 18.97 5.29 -11.83
CA TYR A 67 17.78 5.68 -12.57
C TYR A 67 16.67 4.63 -12.33
N LYS A 68 15.43 5.11 -12.15
CA LYS A 68 14.26 4.30 -11.79
C LYS A 68 14.25 3.66 -10.39
N LEU A 69 15.24 3.87 -9.55
CA LEU A 69 15.05 3.57 -8.13
C LEU A 69 14.22 4.67 -7.45
N PRO A 70 13.42 4.33 -6.45
CA PRO A 70 12.81 5.36 -5.59
C PRO A 70 13.89 6.27 -5.04
N ALA A 71 13.57 7.52 -4.76
CA ALA A 71 14.50 8.62 -4.43
C ALA A 71 15.48 8.38 -3.25
N SER A 72 15.53 7.16 -2.69
CA SER A 72 16.50 6.78 -1.67
C SER A 72 17.71 6.11 -2.29
N THR A 73 18.89 6.60 -1.93
CA THR A 73 20.16 5.96 -2.29
C THR A 73 20.30 4.61 -1.59
N LEU A 74 20.87 3.62 -2.30
CA LEU A 74 21.34 2.39 -1.65
C LEU A 74 22.59 2.72 -0.83
N LYS A 75 22.55 2.44 0.47
CA LYS A 75 23.67 2.66 1.39
C LYS A 75 24.31 1.32 1.75
N ILE A 76 25.50 1.08 1.26
CA ILE A 76 26.14 -0.24 1.24
C ILE A 76 27.63 -0.14 1.53
N THR A 77 28.23 -1.20 2.09
CA THR A 77 29.69 -1.26 2.28
C THR A 77 30.42 -1.49 0.95
N ALA A 78 31.68 -1.10 0.88
CA ALA A 78 32.51 -1.13 -0.32
C ALA A 78 32.61 -2.51 -1.00
N GLU A 79 32.70 -3.54 -0.19
CA GLU A 79 32.90 -4.93 -0.62
C GLU A 79 31.60 -5.66 -1.00
N HIS A 80 30.46 -5.02 -0.78
CA HIS A 80 29.18 -5.65 -1.06
C HIS A 80 29.02 -5.92 -2.56
N PRO A 81 28.77 -7.18 -2.97
CA PRO A 81 28.58 -7.50 -4.36
C PRO A 81 27.19 -7.12 -4.85
N ILE A 82 27.12 -6.42 -5.96
CA ILE A 82 25.88 -6.08 -6.68
C ILE A 82 25.89 -6.81 -8.02
N LEU A 83 24.75 -7.36 -8.40
CA LEU A 83 24.54 -7.93 -9.73
C LEU A 83 24.40 -6.78 -10.72
N ALA A 84 25.35 -6.63 -11.63
CA ALA A 84 25.42 -5.51 -12.54
C ALA A 84 26.00 -5.87 -13.89
N ILE A 85 25.77 -5.01 -14.88
CA ILE A 85 26.37 -5.05 -16.20
C ILE A 85 27.23 -3.78 -16.34
N ARG A 86 28.47 -3.92 -16.74
CA ARG A 86 29.33 -2.77 -17.02
C ARG A 86 28.79 -1.97 -18.20
N LYS A 87 28.99 -0.66 -18.17
CA LYS A 87 28.60 0.23 -19.25
C LYS A 87 29.18 -0.22 -20.61
N GLU A 88 30.41 -0.70 -20.62
CA GLU A 88 31.11 -1.21 -21.81
C GLU A 88 30.46 -2.49 -22.34
N ASP A 89 29.96 -3.35 -21.45
CA ASP A 89 29.42 -4.68 -21.77
C ASP A 89 27.88 -4.64 -22.00
N LYS A 90 27.25 -3.46 -22.11
CA LYS A 90 25.80 -3.31 -22.21
C LYS A 90 25.13 -4.12 -23.32
N ASN A 91 25.82 -4.34 -24.43
CA ASN A 91 25.32 -5.08 -25.58
C ASN A 91 25.40 -6.61 -25.40
N GLU A 92 26.19 -7.09 -24.46
CA GLU A 92 26.33 -8.53 -24.18
C GLU A 92 25.26 -9.04 -23.20
N TYR A 93 24.61 -8.15 -22.45
CA TYR A 93 23.59 -8.46 -21.44
C TYR A 93 23.99 -9.55 -20.44
N LYS A 94 25.29 -9.63 -20.09
CA LYS A 94 25.84 -10.61 -19.15
C LYS A 94 26.02 -10.01 -17.77
N PRO A 95 25.05 -10.14 -16.85
CA PRO A 95 25.20 -9.64 -15.48
C PRO A 95 26.24 -10.45 -14.72
N ARG A 96 27.06 -9.77 -13.93
CA ARG A 96 28.06 -10.36 -13.03
C ARG A 96 28.04 -9.67 -11.67
N TRP A 97 28.53 -10.35 -10.65
CA TRP A 97 28.66 -9.79 -9.32
C TRP A 97 29.87 -8.84 -9.29
N ILE A 98 29.62 -7.57 -9.03
CA ILE A 98 30.63 -6.50 -8.98
C ILE A 98 30.59 -5.90 -7.59
N GLN A 99 31.76 -5.72 -6.94
CA GLN A 99 31.83 -5.04 -5.64
C GLN A 99 31.47 -3.56 -5.82
N VAL A 100 30.80 -2.97 -4.81
CA VAL A 100 30.33 -1.59 -4.86
C VAL A 100 31.46 -0.61 -5.16
N LYS A 101 32.64 -0.79 -4.54
CA LYS A 101 33.83 0.05 -4.78
C LYS A 101 34.30 0.05 -6.23
N ASP A 102 33.96 -1.00 -6.99
CA ASP A 102 34.40 -1.19 -8.37
C ASP A 102 33.34 -0.76 -9.39
N LEU A 103 32.15 -0.30 -8.93
CA LEU A 103 31.11 0.23 -9.80
C LEU A 103 31.50 1.63 -10.32
N SER A 104 31.07 1.91 -11.53
CA SER A 104 31.26 3.20 -12.19
C SER A 104 29.93 3.83 -12.59
N VAL A 105 29.91 5.16 -12.72
CA VAL A 105 28.75 5.87 -13.23
C VAL A 105 28.45 5.45 -14.66
N GLY A 106 27.21 5.01 -14.89
CA GLY A 106 26.75 4.47 -16.17
C GLY A 106 26.65 2.95 -16.21
N ASP A 107 27.14 2.23 -15.19
CA ASP A 107 26.89 0.80 -15.02
C ASP A 107 25.38 0.53 -14.76
N TYR A 108 24.89 -0.63 -15.16
CA TYR A 108 23.49 -1.05 -15.00
C TYR A 108 23.39 -2.03 -13.85
N ILE A 109 22.58 -1.74 -12.82
CA ILE A 109 22.33 -2.66 -11.71
C ILE A 109 21.07 -3.47 -11.97
N ALA A 110 21.10 -4.76 -11.61
CA ALA A 110 19.94 -5.63 -11.72
C ALA A 110 18.92 -5.33 -10.62
N LEU A 111 17.65 -5.27 -11.00
CA LEU A 111 16.52 -5.16 -10.09
C LEU A 111 15.74 -6.48 -10.09
N ALA A 112 15.34 -6.94 -8.91
CA ALA A 112 14.56 -8.16 -8.76
C ALA A 112 13.07 -7.80 -8.54
N PHE A 113 12.19 -8.53 -9.25
CA PHE A 113 10.75 -8.43 -9.11
C PHE A 113 10.15 -9.80 -8.85
N PRO A 114 9.12 -9.94 -7.98
CA PRO A 114 8.45 -11.21 -7.76
C PRO A 114 7.90 -11.78 -9.07
N LYS A 115 8.08 -13.08 -9.28
CA LYS A 115 7.45 -13.82 -10.39
C LYS A 115 6.12 -14.45 -10.00
N GLU A 116 5.83 -14.49 -8.69
CA GLU A 116 4.57 -15.02 -8.17
C GLU A 116 3.45 -14.06 -8.53
N GLU A 117 2.36 -14.57 -9.10
CA GLU A 117 1.10 -13.86 -9.31
C GLU A 117 0.00 -14.65 -8.62
N ILE A 118 -0.87 -13.96 -7.93
CA ILE A 118 -2.08 -14.51 -7.33
C ILE A 118 -3.28 -13.74 -7.86
N ASP A 119 -4.40 -14.38 -8.02
CA ASP A 119 -5.65 -13.68 -8.32
C ASP A 119 -6.65 -13.88 -7.20
N VAL A 120 -7.25 -12.78 -6.76
CA VAL A 120 -8.24 -12.72 -5.71
C VAL A 120 -9.41 -11.92 -6.24
N ASP A 121 -10.54 -12.58 -6.52
CA ASP A 121 -11.73 -11.92 -7.05
C ASP A 121 -12.66 -11.37 -5.98
N ILE A 122 -12.60 -11.92 -4.77
CA ILE A 122 -13.51 -11.57 -3.68
C ILE A 122 -12.73 -11.40 -2.38
N ILE A 123 -12.99 -10.31 -1.69
CA ILE A 123 -12.53 -10.07 -0.32
C ILE A 123 -13.68 -10.31 0.64
N ASN A 124 -13.43 -11.06 1.72
CA ASN A 124 -14.35 -11.14 2.84
C ASN A 124 -14.04 -10.03 3.83
N ALA A 125 -14.92 -9.06 3.96
CA ALA A 125 -14.71 -7.91 4.85
C ALA A 125 -14.56 -8.33 6.32
N LEU A 126 -15.22 -9.42 6.73
CA LEU A 126 -15.14 -9.97 8.08
C LEU A 126 -13.70 -10.34 8.48
N ASP A 127 -12.86 -10.80 7.54
CA ASP A 127 -11.48 -11.18 7.81
C ASP A 127 -10.64 -9.99 8.30
N PHE A 128 -11.03 -8.78 7.90
CA PHE A 128 -10.37 -7.51 8.26
C PHE A 128 -11.05 -6.76 9.40
N VAL A 129 -12.28 -7.12 9.80
CA VAL A 129 -13.05 -6.34 10.78
C VAL A 129 -13.10 -7.01 12.15
N LYS A 130 -12.35 -8.04 12.42
CA LYS A 130 -12.32 -8.84 13.67
C LYS A 130 -12.71 -8.04 14.92
N ASP A 131 -14.01 -8.08 15.29
CA ASP A 131 -14.57 -7.38 16.46
C ASP A 131 -15.77 -8.19 16.95
N GLU A 132 -15.79 -8.51 18.23
CA GLU A 132 -16.88 -9.26 18.89
C GLU A 132 -18.26 -8.61 18.71
N ASN A 133 -18.28 -7.29 18.49
CA ASN A 133 -19.49 -6.52 18.25
C ASN A 133 -19.93 -6.52 16.78
N ILE A 134 -19.21 -7.20 15.88
CA ILE A 134 -19.60 -7.29 14.47
C ILE A 134 -20.03 -8.72 14.17
N ILE A 135 -21.23 -8.83 13.66
CA ILE A 135 -21.84 -10.10 13.29
C ILE A 135 -22.15 -10.14 11.81
N GLU A 136 -21.95 -11.31 11.20
CA GLU A 136 -22.44 -11.59 9.85
C GLU A 136 -23.84 -12.18 9.90
N ARG A 137 -24.71 -11.69 9.02
CA ARG A 137 -26.02 -12.26 8.78
C ARG A 137 -26.45 -12.03 7.35
N ASN A 138 -26.85 -13.12 6.66
CA ASN A 138 -27.29 -13.08 5.26
C ASN A 138 -26.31 -12.37 4.31
N GLY A 139 -25.00 -12.59 4.50
CA GLY A 139 -23.96 -11.98 3.68
C GLY A 139 -23.65 -10.50 3.97
N TYR A 140 -24.19 -9.95 5.07
CA TYR A 140 -23.95 -8.58 5.50
C TYR A 140 -23.37 -8.52 6.90
N LEU A 141 -22.50 -7.55 7.15
CA LEU A 141 -21.90 -7.25 8.45
C LEU A 141 -22.68 -6.15 9.17
N TYR A 142 -22.99 -6.39 10.43
CA TYR A 142 -23.73 -5.49 11.32
C TYR A 142 -22.93 -5.23 12.59
N GLU A 143 -22.98 -4.00 13.07
CA GLU A 143 -22.53 -3.70 14.43
C GLU A 143 -23.58 -4.23 15.42
N ARG A 144 -23.14 -5.10 16.35
CA ARG A 144 -23.96 -5.58 17.45
C ARG A 144 -24.00 -4.47 18.52
N ASN A 145 -25.14 -3.78 18.60
CA ASN A 145 -25.37 -2.81 19.66
C ASN A 145 -26.65 -3.22 20.37
N GLU A 146 -26.65 -3.28 21.69
CA GLU A 146 -27.81 -3.67 22.50
C GLU A 146 -29.00 -2.76 22.30
N ASP A 147 -28.75 -1.50 21.93
CA ASP A 147 -29.79 -0.47 21.69
C ASP A 147 -30.31 -0.47 20.23
N ILE A 148 -29.88 -1.40 19.38
CA ILE A 148 -30.32 -1.46 17.98
C ILE A 148 -31.44 -2.48 17.81
N ARG A 149 -32.66 -2.02 17.60
CA ARG A 149 -33.77 -2.86 17.13
C ARG A 149 -33.64 -3.11 15.63
N ARG A 150 -33.65 -4.39 15.25
CA ARG A 150 -33.54 -4.84 13.87
C ARG A 150 -34.91 -5.08 13.30
N TYR A 151 -35.13 -4.58 12.10
CA TYR A 151 -36.37 -4.77 11.38
C TYR A 151 -36.05 -5.38 10.02
N ILE A 152 -36.85 -6.39 9.62
CA ILE A 152 -36.79 -6.98 8.29
C ILE A 152 -37.89 -6.34 7.47
N ARG A 153 -37.53 -5.77 6.32
CA ARG A 153 -38.53 -5.27 5.37
C ARG A 153 -39.20 -6.42 4.61
N LYS A 154 -40.34 -6.15 3.98
CA LYS A 154 -41.07 -7.13 3.18
C LYS A 154 -40.25 -7.71 2.00
N ASP A 155 -39.25 -6.94 1.51
CA ASP A 155 -38.33 -7.36 0.46
C ASP A 155 -37.11 -8.18 0.98
N GLY A 156 -37.13 -8.56 2.26
CA GLY A 156 -36.06 -9.30 2.90
C GLY A 156 -34.86 -8.46 3.31
N SER A 157 -34.81 -7.17 2.97
CA SER A 157 -33.73 -6.28 3.41
C SER A 157 -33.83 -5.99 4.90
N ILE A 158 -32.68 -6.01 5.59
CA ILE A 158 -32.60 -5.72 7.03
C ILE A 158 -32.19 -4.26 7.21
N TYR A 159 -32.93 -3.56 8.04
CA TYR A 159 -32.52 -2.24 8.49
C TYR A 159 -32.46 -2.20 10.02
N ALA A 160 -31.51 -1.44 10.56
CA ALA A 160 -31.38 -1.21 11.99
C ALA A 160 -31.70 0.24 12.29
N LYS A 161 -32.44 0.47 13.35
CA LYS A 161 -32.76 1.81 13.87
C LYS A 161 -32.06 1.99 15.20
N ASN A 162 -31.30 3.05 15.36
CA ASN A 162 -30.84 3.53 16.66
C ASN A 162 -32.03 4.24 17.34
N ILE A 163 -32.33 3.80 18.55
CA ILE A 163 -33.33 4.47 19.38
C ILE A 163 -32.56 5.30 20.40
N ASN A 164 -32.73 6.61 20.35
CA ASN A 164 -32.19 7.51 21.36
C ASN A 164 -32.88 7.26 22.72
N ARG A 165 -32.24 7.73 23.82
CA ARG A 165 -32.85 7.71 25.17
C ARG A 165 -34.26 8.37 25.24
N SER A 166 -34.57 9.23 24.30
CA SER A 166 -35.91 9.85 24.11
C SER A 166 -36.89 8.98 23.31
N GLY A 167 -36.50 7.81 22.85
CA GLY A 167 -37.36 6.96 22.01
C GLY A 167 -37.38 7.34 20.51
N ASP A 168 -36.65 8.39 20.10
CA ASP A 168 -36.61 8.85 18.72
C ASP A 168 -35.65 8.02 17.85
N ILE A 169 -36.09 7.79 16.61
CA ILE A 169 -35.33 7.03 15.62
C ILE A 169 -34.31 7.96 14.97
N SER A 170 -33.08 7.98 15.48
CA SER A 170 -32.12 9.02 15.09
C SER A 170 -31.20 8.68 13.92
N LYS A 171 -30.84 7.42 13.69
CA LYS A 171 -29.95 7.07 12.56
C LYS A 171 -30.12 5.64 12.10
N GLN A 172 -30.18 5.46 10.77
CA GLN A 172 -30.17 4.17 10.11
C GLN A 172 -28.71 3.66 10.09
N VAL A 173 -28.42 2.55 10.76
CA VAL A 173 -27.12 1.86 10.61
C VAL A 173 -27.21 1.00 9.35
N LYS A 174 -26.42 1.33 8.34
CA LYS A 174 -26.37 0.57 7.10
C LYS A 174 -25.34 -0.53 7.25
N PRO A 175 -25.74 -1.81 7.03
CA PRO A 175 -24.80 -2.90 6.96
C PRO A 175 -23.94 -2.79 5.70
N ILE A 176 -22.73 -3.37 5.74
CA ILE A 176 -21.91 -3.54 4.54
C ILE A 176 -21.96 -5.01 4.07
N LYS A 177 -21.80 -5.24 2.78
CA LYS A 177 -21.64 -6.60 2.24
C LYS A 177 -20.37 -7.23 2.81
N ASN A 178 -20.44 -8.53 3.18
CA ASN A 178 -19.24 -9.25 3.61
C ASN A 178 -18.36 -9.62 2.42
N LYS A 179 -18.96 -10.16 1.35
CA LYS A 179 -18.24 -10.49 0.11
C LYS A 179 -18.23 -9.27 -0.81
N ILE A 180 -17.04 -8.77 -1.07
CA ILE A 180 -16.81 -7.57 -1.89
C ILE A 180 -15.94 -7.99 -3.07
N GLU A 181 -16.40 -7.73 -4.28
CA GLU A 181 -15.65 -7.97 -5.50
C GLU A 181 -14.41 -7.08 -5.53
N LEU A 182 -13.25 -7.71 -5.73
CA LEU A 182 -11.96 -7.05 -5.88
C LEU A 182 -11.67 -6.78 -7.35
N ASP A 183 -12.29 -5.75 -7.86
CA ASP A 183 -12.10 -5.26 -9.22
C ASP A 183 -11.26 -3.99 -9.26
N ARG A 184 -11.11 -3.45 -10.47
CA ARG A 184 -10.35 -2.22 -10.71
C ARG A 184 -10.88 -1.02 -9.92
N ASP A 185 -12.21 -0.93 -9.72
CA ASP A 185 -12.83 0.20 -9.02
C ASP A 185 -12.54 0.14 -7.51
N LEU A 186 -12.68 -1.04 -6.89
CA LEU A 186 -12.31 -1.21 -5.49
C LEU A 186 -10.82 -0.94 -5.28
N MET A 187 -9.96 -1.41 -6.18
CA MET A 187 -8.53 -1.15 -6.13
C MET A 187 -8.23 0.36 -6.26
N ARG A 188 -8.97 1.09 -7.10
CA ARG A 188 -8.84 2.55 -7.21
C ARG A 188 -9.26 3.27 -5.93
N LEU A 189 -10.33 2.81 -5.27
CA LEU A 189 -10.73 3.30 -3.95
C LEU A 189 -9.64 3.07 -2.90
N PHE A 190 -8.97 1.91 -2.92
CA PHE A 190 -7.82 1.62 -2.06
C PHE A 190 -6.68 2.61 -2.32
N GLY A 191 -6.40 2.92 -3.59
CA GLY A 191 -5.42 3.93 -3.98
C GLY A 191 -5.76 5.31 -3.43
N TYR A 192 -6.99 5.77 -3.57
CA TYR A 192 -7.46 7.03 -2.95
C TYR A 192 -7.33 7.02 -1.42
N TYR A 193 -7.57 5.88 -0.77
CA TYR A 193 -7.37 5.80 0.67
C TYR A 193 -5.91 5.95 1.06
N LEU A 194 -5.01 5.36 0.32
CA LEU A 194 -3.58 5.42 0.60
C LEU A 194 -3.03 6.85 0.50
N SER A 195 -3.52 7.66 -0.45
CA SER A 195 -3.17 9.08 -0.62
C SER A 195 -4.03 10.00 0.28
N GLU A 196 -5.31 10.11 -0.01
CA GLU A 196 -6.21 11.13 0.53
C GLU A 196 -7.07 10.66 1.72
N GLY A 197 -7.04 9.35 2.04
CA GLY A 197 -7.91 8.76 3.05
C GLY A 197 -7.39 8.90 4.47
N CYS A 198 -8.28 9.03 5.43
CA CYS A 198 -7.94 8.91 6.84
C CYS A 198 -9.10 8.29 7.65
N ILE A 199 -8.77 7.79 8.84
CA ILE A 199 -9.76 7.28 9.79
C ILE A 199 -9.84 8.22 10.98
N SER A 200 -11.04 8.74 11.24
CA SER A 200 -11.33 9.61 12.39
C SER A 200 -12.07 8.84 13.47
N LYS A 201 -11.54 8.86 14.69
CA LYS A 201 -12.16 8.28 15.91
C LYS A 201 -12.59 6.81 15.75
N ASP A 202 -11.89 6.03 14.92
CA ASP A 202 -12.19 4.62 14.60
C ASP A 202 -13.64 4.35 14.11
N ARG A 203 -14.34 5.37 13.65
CA ARG A 203 -15.74 5.29 13.26
C ARG A 203 -16.08 5.97 11.94
N CYS A 204 -15.16 6.74 11.40
CA CYS A 204 -15.40 7.51 10.19
C CYS A 204 -14.25 7.35 9.22
N LEU A 205 -14.54 6.81 8.03
CA LEU A 205 -13.65 6.87 6.89
C LEU A 205 -13.85 8.23 6.20
N GLN A 206 -12.77 8.98 6.02
CA GLN A 206 -12.80 10.31 5.44
C GLN A 206 -11.80 10.41 4.30
N PHE A 207 -12.18 11.19 3.27
CA PHE A 207 -11.32 11.62 2.17
C PHE A 207 -11.37 13.14 2.08
N VAL A 208 -10.25 13.75 1.67
CA VAL A 208 -10.15 15.20 1.48
C VAL A 208 -9.49 15.45 0.13
N PHE A 209 -10.09 16.31 -0.69
CA PHE A 209 -9.63 16.66 -2.03
C PHE A 209 -9.59 18.18 -2.21
N SER A 210 -8.83 18.67 -3.19
CA SER A 210 -8.93 20.05 -3.61
C SER A 210 -10.27 20.34 -4.31
N LEU A 211 -10.65 21.61 -4.48
CA LEU A 211 -11.89 21.94 -5.17
C LEU A 211 -11.88 21.53 -6.65
N GLU A 212 -10.70 21.54 -7.24
CA GLU A 212 -10.45 21.14 -8.64
C GLU A 212 -10.60 19.63 -8.87
N GLU A 213 -10.51 18.83 -7.80
CA GLU A 213 -10.56 17.35 -7.82
C GLU A 213 -11.96 16.80 -7.53
N ARG A 214 -13.00 17.60 -7.76
CA ARG A 214 -14.40 17.20 -7.52
C ARG A 214 -14.76 15.88 -8.20
N ASN A 215 -14.26 15.63 -9.41
CA ASN A 215 -14.47 14.39 -10.12
C ASN A 215 -13.90 13.17 -9.40
N TYR A 216 -12.78 13.29 -8.66
CA TYR A 216 -12.24 12.22 -7.85
C TYR A 216 -13.06 12.00 -6.58
N ALA A 217 -13.56 13.09 -5.99
CA ALA A 217 -14.48 13.01 -4.87
C ALA A 217 -15.79 12.29 -5.24
N GLU A 218 -16.34 12.56 -6.40
CA GLU A 218 -17.55 11.90 -6.94
C GLU A 218 -17.27 10.42 -7.25
N ASP A 219 -16.12 10.08 -7.84
CA ASP A 219 -15.70 8.70 -8.09
C ASP A 219 -15.63 7.89 -6.77
N VAL A 220 -15.06 8.46 -5.70
CA VAL A 220 -15.06 7.83 -4.37
C VAL A 220 -16.46 7.57 -3.85
N LEU A 221 -17.39 8.54 -3.98
CA LEU A 221 -18.78 8.35 -3.56
C LEU A 221 -19.45 7.20 -4.30
N ASP A 222 -19.26 7.13 -5.62
CA ASP A 222 -19.89 6.12 -6.46
C ASP A 222 -19.33 4.73 -6.17
N ILE A 223 -18.01 4.59 -6.02
CA ILE A 223 -17.41 3.31 -5.66
C ILE A 223 -17.91 2.83 -4.28
N VAL A 224 -17.89 3.70 -3.26
CA VAL A 224 -18.34 3.31 -1.92
C VAL A 224 -19.82 2.96 -1.92
N ARG A 225 -20.65 3.69 -2.66
CA ARG A 225 -22.08 3.35 -2.82
C ARG A 225 -22.27 1.97 -3.43
N ASN A 226 -21.57 1.68 -4.52
CA ASN A 226 -21.73 0.44 -5.28
C ASN A 226 -21.17 -0.78 -4.53
N LYS A 227 -19.97 -0.66 -3.92
CA LYS A 227 -19.29 -1.78 -3.27
C LYS A 227 -19.78 -2.04 -1.84
N PHE A 228 -20.10 -0.97 -1.08
CA PHE A 228 -20.43 -1.07 0.35
C PHE A 228 -21.89 -0.69 0.69
N ASN A 229 -22.67 -0.23 -0.29
CA ASN A 229 -24.03 0.26 -0.09
C ASN A 229 -24.14 1.40 0.94
N ILE A 230 -23.11 2.24 1.04
CA ILE A 230 -23.08 3.41 1.92
C ILE A 230 -23.08 4.67 1.05
N SER A 231 -23.96 5.61 1.38
CA SER A 231 -24.06 6.89 0.69
C SER A 231 -23.84 8.03 1.69
N THR A 232 -23.14 9.05 1.24
CA THR A 232 -22.97 10.33 1.93
C THR A 232 -22.95 11.44 0.88
N ARG A 233 -22.55 12.63 1.26
CA ARG A 233 -22.43 13.79 0.37
C ARG A 233 -21.03 14.36 0.43
N ILE A 234 -20.64 15.08 -0.60
CA ILE A 234 -19.47 15.94 -0.59
C ILE A 234 -19.80 17.19 0.23
N GLU A 235 -18.98 17.49 1.20
CA GLU A 235 -19.03 18.72 1.98
C GLU A 235 -17.94 19.65 1.45
N GLU A 236 -18.34 20.81 0.96
CA GLU A 236 -17.42 21.82 0.45
C GLU A 236 -17.10 22.85 1.51
N THR A 237 -15.82 23.10 1.73
CA THR A 237 -15.33 24.23 2.51
C THR A 237 -14.64 25.20 1.57
N ASN A 238 -15.19 26.40 1.45
CA ASN A 238 -14.67 27.44 0.57
C ASN A 238 -14.71 28.79 1.30
N SER A 239 -13.65 29.05 2.08
CA SER A 239 -13.43 30.33 2.78
C SER A 239 -12.08 30.92 2.35
N ALA A 240 -11.79 32.16 2.75
CA ALA A 240 -10.54 32.83 2.37
C ALA A 240 -9.28 32.01 2.69
N ASP A 241 -9.29 31.28 3.82
CA ASP A 241 -8.13 30.54 4.32
C ASP A 241 -8.23 29.03 4.11
N ARG A 242 -9.37 28.50 3.63
CA ARG A 242 -9.65 27.06 3.62
C ARG A 242 -10.50 26.68 2.42
N ARG A 243 -9.93 25.86 1.55
CA ARG A 243 -10.57 25.45 0.29
C ARG A 243 -10.36 23.96 0.04
N TRP A 244 -11.37 23.12 0.36
CA TRP A 244 -11.32 21.69 0.12
C TRP A 244 -12.70 21.05 0.03
N LEU A 245 -12.75 19.87 -0.56
CA LEU A 245 -13.88 18.94 -0.52
C LEU A 245 -13.61 17.87 0.53
N SER A 246 -14.58 17.55 1.37
CA SER A 246 -14.49 16.44 2.30
C SER A 246 -15.64 15.46 2.13
N ILE A 247 -15.35 14.17 2.22
CA ILE A 247 -16.33 13.10 2.18
C ILE A 247 -16.18 12.32 3.48
N ARG A 248 -17.26 12.13 4.22
CA ARG A 248 -17.26 11.42 5.49
C ARG A 248 -18.26 10.28 5.48
N PHE A 249 -17.75 9.04 5.61
CA PHE A 249 -18.55 7.83 5.73
C PHE A 249 -18.59 7.41 7.21
N HIS A 250 -19.68 7.71 7.90
CA HIS A 250 -19.89 7.35 9.30
C HIS A 250 -20.28 5.87 9.40
N SER A 251 -19.31 4.98 9.34
CA SER A 251 -19.46 3.53 9.48
C SER A 251 -18.25 2.96 10.20
N LYS A 252 -18.45 2.43 11.41
CA LYS A 252 -17.40 1.77 12.20
C LYS A 252 -16.83 0.56 11.47
N ILE A 253 -17.70 -0.21 10.79
CA ILE A 253 -17.28 -1.41 10.05
C ILE A 253 -16.38 -1.00 8.90
N LEU A 254 -16.77 -0.01 8.09
CA LEU A 254 -15.97 0.47 6.97
C LEU A 254 -14.64 1.08 7.45
N ALA A 255 -14.68 1.88 8.52
CA ALA A 255 -13.47 2.46 9.10
C ALA A 255 -12.48 1.37 9.57
N LYS A 256 -12.97 0.33 10.27
CA LYS A 256 -12.14 -0.80 10.69
C LYS A 256 -11.61 -1.62 9.52
N PHE A 257 -12.42 -1.86 8.50
CA PHE A 257 -11.99 -2.55 7.29
C PHE A 257 -10.75 -1.87 6.68
N PHE A 258 -10.83 -0.58 6.42
CA PHE A 258 -9.69 0.17 5.84
C PHE A 258 -8.51 0.27 6.80
N LYS A 259 -8.76 0.50 8.09
CA LYS A 259 -7.70 0.58 9.10
C LYS A 259 -6.90 -0.71 9.23
N ASN A 260 -7.59 -1.85 9.25
CA ASN A 260 -6.93 -3.15 9.43
C ASN A 260 -6.31 -3.67 8.14
N LEU A 261 -6.79 -3.22 6.97
CA LEU A 261 -6.22 -3.59 5.67
C LEU A 261 -4.96 -2.78 5.35
N PHE A 262 -4.95 -1.48 5.63
CA PHE A 262 -3.89 -0.57 5.19
C PHE A 262 -3.20 0.21 6.31
N GLY A 263 -3.67 0.14 7.53
CA GLY A 263 -3.25 1.06 8.59
C GLY A 263 -3.93 2.43 8.50
N THR A 264 -3.55 3.35 9.38
CA THR A 264 -4.03 4.74 9.39
C THR A 264 -2.94 5.70 9.83
N GLY A 265 -2.93 6.92 9.29
CA GLY A 265 -1.88 7.90 9.51
C GLY A 265 -0.78 7.82 8.43
N TYR A 266 -0.17 8.97 8.15
CA TYR A 266 0.71 9.16 7.00
C TYR A 266 1.98 8.27 7.02
N ASN A 267 2.48 7.88 8.20
CA ASN A 267 3.68 7.04 8.34
C ASN A 267 3.40 5.55 8.53
N ILE A 268 2.13 5.15 8.72
CA ILE A 268 1.77 3.80 9.14
C ILE A 268 1.07 3.03 8.03
N LYS A 269 0.46 3.73 7.07
CA LYS A 269 -0.21 3.08 5.94
C LYS A 269 0.77 2.23 5.15
N GLU A 270 0.34 1.04 4.75
CA GLU A 270 1.11 0.12 3.93
C GLU A 270 0.21 -0.56 2.89
N ILE A 271 0.79 -0.97 1.77
CA ILE A 271 0.13 -1.83 0.80
C ILE A 271 0.40 -3.28 1.22
N PRO A 272 -0.63 -4.08 1.52
CA PRO A 272 -0.46 -5.51 1.80
C PRO A 272 0.28 -6.22 0.65
N ASP A 273 1.16 -7.14 1.02
CA ASP A 273 2.00 -7.90 0.09
C ASP A 273 1.23 -8.65 -0.99
N TRP A 274 0.08 -9.23 -0.62
CA TRP A 274 -0.77 -9.93 -1.57
C TRP A 274 -1.33 -9.00 -2.68
N ILE A 275 -1.51 -7.71 -2.40
CA ILE A 275 -1.95 -6.71 -3.39
C ILE A 275 -0.87 -6.47 -4.46
N ILE A 276 0.40 -6.52 -4.06
CA ILE A 276 1.53 -6.36 -4.99
C ILE A 276 1.63 -7.55 -5.97
N LEU A 277 1.08 -8.69 -5.59
CA LEU A 277 1.09 -9.91 -6.41
C LEU A 277 -0.18 -10.10 -7.27
N LEU A 278 -1.14 -9.18 -7.20
CA LEU A 278 -2.38 -9.23 -7.99
C LEU A 278 -2.10 -9.01 -9.50
N PRO A 279 -3.01 -9.44 -10.38
CA PRO A 279 -2.93 -9.16 -11.80
C PRO A 279 -2.79 -7.66 -12.10
N ILE A 280 -2.07 -7.34 -13.16
CA ILE A 280 -1.69 -5.97 -13.55
C ILE A 280 -2.90 -5.02 -13.68
N GLU A 281 -4.06 -5.51 -14.10
CA GLU A 281 -5.25 -4.68 -14.26
C GLU A 281 -5.82 -4.22 -12.90
N LYS A 282 -5.72 -5.06 -11.87
CA LYS A 282 -6.07 -4.70 -10.49
C LYS A 282 -5.03 -3.72 -9.91
N GLN A 283 -3.74 -3.98 -10.14
CA GLN A 283 -2.65 -3.10 -9.73
C GLN A 283 -2.75 -1.70 -10.37
N LYS A 284 -3.10 -1.62 -11.66
CA LYS A 284 -3.37 -0.32 -12.34
C LYS A 284 -4.51 0.46 -11.67
N GLY A 285 -5.52 -0.23 -11.16
CA GLY A 285 -6.59 0.40 -10.37
C GLY A 285 -6.02 1.10 -9.14
N LEU A 286 -5.25 0.38 -8.33
CA LEU A 286 -4.60 0.91 -7.12
C LEU A 286 -3.74 2.15 -7.43
N LEU A 287 -2.82 2.01 -8.38
CA LEU A 287 -1.94 3.10 -8.79
C LEU A 287 -2.74 4.31 -9.31
N SER A 288 -3.80 4.08 -10.09
CA SER A 288 -4.66 5.16 -10.58
C SER A 288 -5.23 6.00 -9.43
N GLY A 289 -5.68 5.36 -8.33
CA GLY A 289 -6.15 6.08 -7.15
C GLY A 289 -5.03 6.84 -6.44
N MET A 290 -3.86 6.21 -6.26
CA MET A 290 -2.71 6.86 -5.63
C MET A 290 -2.21 8.07 -6.43
N PHE A 291 -2.08 7.94 -7.74
CA PHE A 291 -1.62 9.03 -8.60
C PHE A 291 -2.62 10.19 -8.73
N ARG A 292 -3.89 9.93 -8.56
CA ARG A 292 -4.92 10.98 -8.54
C ARG A 292 -4.89 11.82 -7.26
N GLY A 293 -4.45 11.24 -6.14
CA GLY A 293 -4.33 11.97 -4.87
C GLY A 293 -2.98 12.66 -4.72
N ASP A 294 -1.88 11.90 -4.80
CA ASP A 294 -0.54 12.36 -4.39
C ASP A 294 0.46 12.46 -5.56
N SER A 295 0.03 12.88 -6.75
CA SER A 295 0.96 13.09 -7.86
C SER A 295 1.13 14.55 -8.25
N CYS A 296 2.31 14.87 -8.78
CA CYS A 296 2.55 16.10 -9.48
C CYS A 296 3.03 15.82 -10.91
N THR A 297 2.58 16.65 -11.85
CA THR A 297 3.01 16.57 -13.26
C THR A 297 3.89 17.77 -13.58
N ILE A 298 5.14 17.47 -13.95
CA ILE A 298 6.14 18.47 -14.32
C ILE A 298 6.27 18.49 -15.84
N LYS A 299 6.17 19.68 -16.43
CA LYS A 299 6.40 19.90 -17.86
C LYS A 299 7.86 20.25 -18.10
N ASN A 300 8.57 19.43 -18.86
CA ASN A 300 9.94 19.68 -19.29
C ASN A 300 9.99 19.80 -20.82
N GLY A 301 9.93 21.04 -21.35
CA GLY A 301 9.82 21.28 -22.78
C GLY A 301 8.52 20.69 -23.35
N ASN A 302 8.61 19.76 -24.29
CA ASN A 302 7.46 19.03 -24.87
C ASN A 302 7.10 17.74 -24.11
N ASN A 303 7.86 17.38 -23.07
CA ASN A 303 7.64 16.16 -22.30
C ASN A 303 6.92 16.46 -20.99
N PHE A 304 6.07 15.53 -20.56
CA PHE A 304 5.43 15.55 -19.24
C PHE A 304 5.95 14.40 -18.43
N THR A 305 6.30 14.66 -17.16
CA THR A 305 6.68 13.63 -16.20
C THR A 305 5.74 13.72 -15.02
N THR A 306 5.01 12.64 -14.77
CA THR A 306 4.17 12.51 -13.56
C THR A 306 4.93 11.76 -12.49
N GLN A 307 5.00 12.32 -11.30
CA GLN A 307 5.71 11.76 -10.15
C GLN A 307 4.73 11.55 -9.01
N LEU A 308 4.79 10.38 -8.38
CA LEU A 308 4.12 10.11 -7.10
C LEU A 308 5.02 10.63 -5.98
N VAL A 309 4.49 11.51 -5.13
CA VAL A 309 5.24 12.18 -4.05
C VAL A 309 4.55 11.91 -2.72
N MET A 310 5.14 11.06 -1.89
CA MET A 310 4.59 10.68 -0.60
C MET A 310 5.67 10.72 0.49
N CYS A 311 5.30 11.06 1.72
CA CYS A 311 6.22 11.03 2.87
C CYS A 311 6.55 9.60 3.33
N ASN A 312 5.69 8.64 3.04
CA ASN A 312 5.83 7.25 3.47
C ASN A 312 6.70 6.46 2.50
N LYS A 313 7.92 6.15 2.92
CA LYS A 313 8.89 5.38 2.12
C LYS A 313 8.35 4.01 1.70
N GLN A 314 7.68 3.28 2.60
CA GLN A 314 7.18 1.93 2.29
C GLN A 314 6.12 1.97 1.20
N LEU A 315 5.21 2.95 1.23
CA LEU A 315 4.22 3.14 0.17
C LEU A 315 4.87 3.45 -1.18
N VAL A 316 5.88 4.33 -1.20
CA VAL A 316 6.63 4.65 -2.42
C VAL A 316 7.31 3.41 -3.01
N TYR A 317 7.94 2.59 -2.16
CA TYR A 317 8.58 1.35 -2.60
C TYR A 317 7.58 0.31 -3.11
N SER A 318 6.43 0.15 -2.43
CA SER A 318 5.37 -0.75 -2.89
C SER A 318 4.77 -0.30 -4.23
N ALA A 319 4.50 1.00 -4.39
CA ALA A 319 4.02 1.57 -5.65
C ALA A 319 5.06 1.41 -6.77
N TRP A 320 6.34 1.61 -6.45
CA TRP A 320 7.43 1.38 -7.39
C TRP A 320 7.51 -0.07 -7.84
N GLN A 321 7.35 -1.05 -6.94
CA GLN A 321 7.33 -2.47 -7.28
C GLN A 321 6.20 -2.82 -8.26
N ILE A 322 5.06 -2.16 -8.14
CA ILE A 322 3.93 -2.35 -9.04
C ILE A 322 4.19 -1.70 -10.41
N LEU A 323 4.95 -0.58 -10.46
CA LEU A 323 5.25 0.16 -11.69
C LEU A 323 6.37 -0.46 -12.52
N ALA A 324 7.23 -1.23 -11.91
CA ALA A 324 8.44 -1.76 -12.52
C ALA A 324 8.23 -3.10 -13.21
#